data_1e434829fc74520aa566a9181a19b28a
#
_entry.id   1e434829fc74520aa566a9181a19b28a
#
_cell.length_a   1.000
_cell.length_b   1.000
_cell.length_c   1.000
_cell.angle_alpha   90.00
_cell.angle_beta   90.00
_cell.angle_gamma   90.00
#
_symmetry.space_group_name_H-M   'P 1'
#
loop_
_entity.id
_entity.type
_entity.pdbx_description
1 polymer ?
#
loop_
_entity_poly.entity_id
_entity_poly.type
_entity_poly.pdbx_seq_one_letter_code
_entity_poly.pdbx_strand_id
1 'polypeptide(L)'
;MKFNIRISNSFLNGESNTPFAVDGPFLTDDEIKIIQRFLEDVANGRALVGKNKPSWVDDNHDKIPGSDNYEQENYWHYHCGPTWYPNTFKNYTINLNFNPGGMHSNECIHYAKNDNEIV
;
A
#
# COMPACT_ATOMS: atom_id res chain seq x y z
N MET A 1 -5.41 13.06 -10.68
CA MET A 1 -4.38 13.56 -9.74
C MET A 1 -3.15 12.67 -9.80
N LYS A 2 -1.97 13.24 -9.71
CA LYS A 2 -0.73 12.48 -9.63
C LYS A 2 -0.03 12.81 -8.32
N PHE A 3 0.69 11.83 -7.77
CA PHE A 3 1.43 12.02 -6.53
C PHE A 3 2.93 12.18 -6.80
N ASN A 4 3.58 13.03 -6.02
CA ASN A 4 5.03 13.05 -5.93
C ASN A 4 5.46 11.94 -4.98
N ILE A 5 6.32 11.05 -5.44
CA ILE A 5 6.67 9.85 -4.69
C ILE A 5 8.07 10.00 -4.10
N ARG A 6 8.17 9.68 -2.80
CA ARG A 6 9.46 9.54 -2.11
C ARG A 6 9.53 8.16 -1.47
N ILE A 7 10.72 7.57 -1.50
CA ILE A 7 10.98 6.30 -0.84
C ILE A 7 11.70 6.59 0.46
N SER A 8 11.20 6.03 1.58
CA SER A 8 11.79 6.31 2.89
C SER A 8 13.22 5.74 3.00
N ASN A 9 14.08 6.42 3.75
CA ASN A 9 15.43 5.95 4.01
C ASN A 9 15.45 4.63 4.78
N SER A 10 14.51 4.44 5.70
CA SER A 10 14.39 3.19 6.45
C SER A 10 14.17 2.00 5.53
N PHE A 11 13.30 2.16 4.54
CA PHE A 11 13.04 1.12 3.54
C PHE A 11 14.30 0.84 2.69
N LEU A 12 14.96 1.90 2.22
CA LEU A 12 16.16 1.76 1.38
C LEU A 12 17.33 1.16 2.16
N ASN A 13 17.46 1.49 3.44
CA ASN A 13 18.55 1.02 4.29
C ASN A 13 18.33 -0.37 4.88
N GLY A 14 17.12 -0.92 4.75
CA GLY A 14 16.83 -2.27 5.20
C GLY A 14 16.68 -2.41 6.70
N GLU A 15 15.94 -1.50 7.34
CA GLU A 15 15.74 -1.53 8.78
C GLU A 15 14.75 -2.61 9.25
N SER A 16 13.92 -3.15 8.33
CA SER A 16 12.96 -4.21 8.65
C SER A 16 13.17 -5.43 7.76
N ASN A 17 13.23 -6.60 8.40
CA ASN A 17 13.22 -7.90 7.72
C ASN A 17 12.56 -8.93 8.63
N THR A 18 11.23 -8.89 8.70
CA THR A 18 10.40 -9.80 9.48
C THR A 18 9.36 -10.44 8.58
N PRO A 19 8.63 -11.47 9.04
CA PRO A 19 7.52 -12.02 8.25
C PRO A 19 6.43 -11.01 7.89
N PHE A 20 6.34 -9.90 8.62
CA PHE A 20 5.27 -8.91 8.45
C PHE A 20 5.73 -7.60 7.81
N ALA A 21 7.04 -7.33 7.81
CA ALA A 21 7.57 -6.08 7.24
C ALA A 21 8.97 -6.34 6.67
N VAL A 22 9.11 -6.23 5.35
CA VAL A 22 10.37 -6.48 4.64
C VAL A 22 10.75 -5.24 3.86
N ASP A 23 11.95 -4.73 4.11
CA ASP A 23 12.47 -3.55 3.43
C ASP A 23 13.31 -3.90 2.20
N GLY A 24 13.64 -2.87 1.39
CA GLY A 24 14.21 -3.00 0.07
C GLY A 24 15.34 -4.02 -0.11
N PRO A 25 16.44 -3.97 0.70
CA PRO A 25 17.57 -4.88 0.50
C PRO A 25 17.24 -6.37 0.70
N PHE A 26 16.12 -6.69 1.34
CA PHE A 26 15.70 -8.05 1.64
C PHE A 26 14.63 -8.59 0.70
N LEU A 27 14.19 -7.79 -0.27
CA LEU A 27 13.15 -8.18 -1.22
C LEU A 27 13.73 -9.01 -2.37
N THR A 28 12.91 -9.92 -2.89
CA THR A 28 13.25 -10.63 -4.13
C THR A 28 13.10 -9.70 -5.34
N ASP A 29 13.65 -10.10 -6.49
CA ASP A 29 13.52 -9.32 -7.73
C ASP A 29 12.06 -9.15 -8.15
N ASP A 30 11.25 -10.19 -7.98
CA ASP A 30 9.82 -10.15 -8.31
C ASP A 30 9.07 -9.18 -7.40
N GLU A 31 9.39 -9.17 -6.12
CA GLU A 31 8.80 -8.22 -5.15
C GLU A 31 9.16 -6.78 -5.48
N ILE A 32 10.42 -6.54 -5.86
CA ILE A 32 10.89 -5.21 -6.28
C ILE A 32 10.11 -4.74 -7.51
N LYS A 33 9.87 -5.61 -8.48
CA LYS A 33 9.10 -5.27 -9.69
C LYS A 33 7.67 -4.87 -9.36
N ILE A 34 7.04 -5.54 -8.41
CA ILE A 34 5.68 -5.20 -7.96
C ILE A 34 5.65 -3.80 -7.35
N ILE A 35 6.61 -3.48 -6.51
CA ILE A 35 6.73 -2.16 -5.90
C ILE A 35 6.98 -1.09 -6.96
N GLN A 36 7.90 -1.33 -7.90
CA GLN A 36 8.19 -0.40 -8.99
C GLN A 36 6.94 -0.11 -9.82
N ARG A 37 6.17 -1.14 -10.14
CA ARG A 37 4.93 -0.98 -10.91
C ARG A 37 3.89 -0.17 -10.14
N PHE A 38 3.75 -0.42 -8.83
CA PHE A 38 2.89 0.38 -7.97
C PHE A 38 3.28 1.86 -8.01
N LEU A 39 4.57 2.15 -7.85
CA LEU A 39 5.07 3.52 -7.87
C LEU A 39 4.81 4.20 -9.22
N GLU A 40 5.03 3.50 -10.33
CA GLU A 40 4.75 4.02 -11.66
C GLU A 40 3.27 4.31 -11.87
N ASP A 41 2.40 3.38 -11.47
CA ASP A 41 0.96 3.52 -11.63
C ASP A 41 0.42 4.68 -10.81
N VAL A 42 0.89 4.82 -9.57
CA VAL A 42 0.51 5.93 -8.69
C VAL A 42 1.00 7.26 -9.26
N ALA A 43 2.26 7.32 -9.69
CA ALA A 43 2.84 8.54 -10.25
C ALA A 43 2.11 9.02 -11.50
N ASN A 44 1.55 8.09 -12.28
CA ASN A 44 0.82 8.40 -13.52
C ASN A 44 -0.70 8.46 -13.36
N GLY A 45 -1.21 8.31 -12.14
CA GLY A 45 -2.64 8.37 -11.87
C GLY A 45 -3.43 7.20 -12.47
N ARG A 46 -2.79 6.03 -12.64
CA ARG A 46 -3.42 4.84 -13.21
C ARG A 46 -4.27 4.10 -12.18
N ALA A 47 -5.28 3.39 -12.65
CA ALA A 47 -6.11 2.55 -11.79
C ALA A 47 -5.36 1.31 -11.31
N LEU A 48 -5.54 0.96 -10.04
CA LEU A 48 -4.97 -0.22 -9.40
C LEU A 48 -6.09 -1.20 -9.04
N VAL A 49 -5.83 -2.50 -9.15
CA VAL A 49 -6.86 -3.53 -8.91
C VAL A 49 -7.01 -3.90 -7.43
N GLY A 50 -6.01 -3.62 -6.62
CA GLY A 50 -5.97 -4.07 -5.23
C GLY A 50 -6.77 -3.21 -4.27
N LYS A 51 -7.17 -3.83 -3.16
CA LYS A 51 -7.77 -3.17 -2.01
C LYS A 51 -6.80 -2.17 -1.41
N ASN A 52 -7.29 -1.00 -1.04
CA ASN A 52 -6.48 0.07 -0.46
C ASN A 52 -7.23 0.74 0.68
N LYS A 53 -6.61 0.85 1.84
CA LYS A 53 -7.25 1.50 2.99
C LYS A 53 -6.23 2.04 3.99
N PRO A 54 -6.67 3.01 4.84
CA PRO A 54 -5.88 3.42 5.99
C PRO A 54 -5.61 2.25 6.93
N SER A 55 -4.41 2.21 7.51
CA SER A 55 -4.03 1.12 8.41
C SER A 55 -4.69 1.20 9.79
N TRP A 56 -5.40 2.29 10.08
CA TRP A 56 -6.08 2.49 11.38
C TRP A 56 -7.59 2.23 11.34
N VAL A 57 -8.13 1.80 10.20
CA VAL A 57 -9.57 1.50 10.05
C VAL A 57 -9.81 0.10 9.51
N ASP A 58 -11.00 -0.44 9.81
CA ASP A 58 -11.47 -1.69 9.21
C ASP A 58 -12.16 -1.42 7.85
N ASP A 59 -12.73 -2.46 7.26
CA ASP A 59 -13.38 -2.34 5.95
C ASP A 59 -14.64 -1.48 5.95
N ASN A 60 -15.21 -1.23 7.12
CA ASN A 60 -16.36 -0.34 7.30
C ASN A 60 -15.95 1.11 7.60
N HIS A 61 -14.66 1.40 7.56
CA HIS A 61 -14.08 2.69 7.92
C HIS A 61 -14.22 3.03 9.41
N ASP A 62 -14.34 2.01 10.27
CA ASP A 62 -14.37 2.17 11.71
C ASP A 62 -12.95 2.01 12.28
N LYS A 63 -12.60 2.87 13.24
CA LYS A 63 -11.24 2.86 13.81
C LYS A 63 -10.95 1.56 14.56
N ILE A 64 -9.78 0.97 14.25
CA ILE A 64 -9.28 -0.22 14.93
C ILE A 64 -8.64 0.19 16.27
N PRO A 65 -9.04 -0.42 17.42
CA PRO A 65 -8.40 -0.12 18.69
C PRO A 65 -6.89 -0.34 18.67
N GLY A 66 -6.14 0.59 19.26
CA GLY A 66 -4.68 0.50 19.34
C GLY A 66 -3.94 0.94 18.07
N SER A 67 -4.63 1.57 17.12
CA SER A 67 -4.05 2.00 15.84
C SER A 67 -3.69 3.49 15.78
N ASP A 68 -3.57 4.19 16.92
CA ASP A 68 -3.33 5.63 16.95
C ASP A 68 -2.05 6.05 16.24
N ASN A 69 -0.98 5.25 16.34
CA ASN A 69 0.28 5.55 15.68
C ASN A 69 0.14 5.55 14.17
N TYR A 70 -0.62 4.63 13.61
CA TYR A 70 -0.86 4.58 12.17
C TYR A 70 -1.65 5.78 11.68
N GLU A 71 -2.63 6.23 12.46
CA GLU A 71 -3.42 7.42 12.15
C GLU A 71 -2.57 8.68 12.18
N GLN A 72 -1.75 8.86 13.22
CA GLN A 72 -0.88 10.03 13.36
C GLN A 72 0.10 10.15 12.19
N GLU A 73 0.66 9.04 11.72
CA GLU A 73 1.62 9.01 10.62
C GLU A 73 0.96 8.91 9.24
N ASN A 74 -0.37 8.84 9.20
CA ASN A 74 -1.16 8.71 7.98
C ASN A 74 -0.75 7.48 7.15
N TYR A 75 -0.54 6.34 7.81
CA TYR A 75 -0.15 5.09 7.16
C TYR A 75 -1.33 4.39 6.51
N TRP A 76 -1.11 3.98 5.28
CA TRP A 76 -2.05 3.21 4.49
C TRP A 76 -1.40 1.92 4.02
N HIS A 77 -2.20 0.98 3.55
CA HIS A 77 -1.68 -0.19 2.87
C HIS A 77 -2.51 -0.52 1.64
N TYR A 78 -1.79 -0.95 0.60
CA TYR A 78 -2.35 -1.41 -0.65
C TYR A 78 -2.05 -2.89 -0.84
N HIS A 79 -3.08 -3.70 -1.09
CA HIS A 79 -2.93 -5.12 -1.37
C HIS A 79 -2.47 -5.30 -2.81
N CYS A 80 -1.20 -5.62 -3.01
CA CYS A 80 -0.53 -5.54 -4.30
C CYS A 80 -0.44 -6.86 -5.07
N GLY A 81 -0.86 -7.97 -4.49
CA GLY A 81 -0.60 -9.30 -5.06
C GLY A 81 0.85 -9.74 -4.81
N PRO A 82 1.36 -10.79 -5.46
CA PRO A 82 0.75 -11.47 -6.60
C PRO A 82 -0.27 -12.57 -6.26
N THR A 83 -0.38 -12.97 -4.99
CA THR A 83 -1.27 -14.06 -4.58
C THR A 83 -2.65 -13.48 -4.26
N TRP A 84 -3.44 -13.26 -5.32
CA TRP A 84 -4.78 -12.70 -5.19
C TRP A 84 -5.78 -13.75 -4.71
N TYR A 85 -6.63 -13.35 -3.77
CA TYR A 85 -7.78 -14.15 -3.38
C TYR A 85 -8.88 -14.04 -4.44
N PRO A 86 -9.70 -15.09 -4.64
CA PRO A 86 -10.83 -14.99 -5.56
C PRO A 86 -11.77 -13.86 -5.16
N ASN A 87 -12.12 -13.02 -6.14
CA ASN A 87 -13.05 -11.91 -5.94
C ASN A 87 -13.91 -11.78 -7.20
N THR A 88 -15.22 -11.77 -7.03
CA THR A 88 -16.18 -11.67 -8.14
C THR A 88 -16.30 -10.24 -8.66
N PHE A 89 -15.91 -9.24 -7.89
CA PHE A 89 -15.99 -7.84 -8.27
C PHE A 89 -14.60 -7.21 -8.30
N LYS A 90 -14.36 -6.42 -9.36
CA LYS A 90 -13.12 -5.65 -9.50
C LYS A 90 -13.46 -4.18 -9.27
N ASN A 91 -13.24 -3.70 -8.06
CA ASN A 91 -13.27 -2.29 -7.75
C ASN A 91 -11.86 -1.74 -7.82
N TYR A 92 -11.66 -0.68 -8.60
CA TYR A 92 -10.32 -0.14 -8.80
C TYR A 92 -9.99 0.94 -7.78
N THR A 93 -8.74 0.95 -7.35
CA THR A 93 -8.17 2.04 -6.56
C THR A 93 -7.63 3.09 -7.53
N ILE A 94 -8.15 4.30 -7.45
CA ILE A 94 -7.74 5.43 -8.28
C ILE A 94 -7.28 6.54 -7.35
N ASN A 95 -6.10 7.11 -7.62
CA ASN A 95 -5.49 8.17 -6.79
C ASN A 95 -5.43 7.78 -5.30
N LEU A 96 -5.14 6.51 -5.03
CA LEU A 96 -5.02 5.95 -3.68
C LEU A 96 -6.25 6.24 -2.80
N ASN A 97 -7.43 6.16 -3.38
CA ASN A 97 -8.68 6.32 -2.65
C ASN A 97 -8.92 5.16 -1.67
N PHE A 98 -9.84 5.37 -0.74
CA PHE A 98 -10.33 4.29 0.12
C PHE A 98 -11.12 3.29 -0.73
N ASN A 99 -10.62 2.06 -0.81
CA ASN A 99 -11.23 1.00 -1.63
C ASN A 99 -11.22 -0.34 -0.90
N PRO A 100 -12.15 -0.58 0.03
CA PRO A 100 -12.22 -1.86 0.74
C PRO A 100 -12.75 -3.00 -0.12
N GLY A 101 -13.36 -2.70 -1.26
CA GLY A 101 -13.90 -3.69 -2.19
C GLY A 101 -12.95 -4.15 -3.28
N GLY A 102 -11.70 -3.68 -3.29
CA GLY A 102 -10.70 -4.12 -4.26
C GLY A 102 -10.27 -5.57 -4.03
N MET A 103 -9.50 -6.11 -4.97
CA MET A 103 -8.98 -7.47 -4.85
C MET A 103 -8.06 -7.58 -3.63
N HIS A 104 -8.18 -8.68 -2.90
CA HIS A 104 -7.43 -8.91 -1.66
C HIS A 104 -6.25 -9.85 -1.90
N SER A 105 -5.12 -9.56 -1.24
CA SER A 105 -3.96 -10.44 -1.16
C SER A 105 -3.34 -10.30 0.22
N ASN A 106 -2.52 -11.29 0.63
CA ASN A 106 -1.76 -11.18 1.88
C ASN A 106 -0.60 -10.21 1.75
N GLU A 107 -0.05 -10.10 0.54
CA GLU A 107 1.02 -9.16 0.25
C GLU A 107 0.48 -7.74 0.23
N CYS A 108 1.16 -6.83 0.91
CA CYS A 108 0.78 -5.42 1.00
C CYS A 108 1.99 -4.52 0.84
N ILE A 109 1.76 -3.35 0.25
CA ILE A 109 2.70 -2.24 0.27
C ILE A 109 2.20 -1.23 1.30
N HIS A 110 3.04 -0.91 2.29
CA HIS A 110 2.74 0.08 3.31
C HIS A 110 3.33 1.42 2.91
N TYR A 111 2.56 2.49 3.05
CA TYR A 111 3.00 3.84 2.68
C TYR A 111 2.34 4.89 3.56
N ALA A 112 2.94 6.07 3.63
CA ALA A 112 2.34 7.23 4.27
C ALA A 112 1.75 8.13 3.18
N LYS A 113 0.46 8.46 3.32
CA LYS A 113 -0.25 9.27 2.34
C LYS A 113 -0.43 10.68 2.88
N ASN A 114 0.25 11.65 2.25
CA ASN A 114 0.16 13.06 2.61
C ASN A 114 -0.20 13.84 1.35
N ASP A 115 -1.42 14.35 1.25
CA ASP A 115 -1.94 15.12 0.12
C ASP A 115 -1.45 14.58 -1.24
N ASN A 116 -0.45 15.22 -1.84
CA ASN A 116 0.10 14.83 -3.14
C ASN A 116 1.43 14.08 -3.05
N GLU A 117 1.80 13.59 -1.86
CA GLU A 117 3.10 12.96 -1.62
C GLU A 117 2.95 11.62 -0.92
N ILE A 118 3.70 10.63 -1.40
CA ILE A 118 3.78 9.29 -0.83
C ILE A 118 5.22 9.07 -0.36
N VAL A 119 5.36 8.61 0.84
CA VAL A 119 6.69 8.37 1.44
C VAL A 119 6.94 6.89 1.63
#